data_3d742792413833cac83947661a7f9e55
#
_entry.id   3d742792413833cac83947661a7f9e55
#
_cell.length_a   1.000
_cell.length_b   1.000
_cell.length_c   1.000
_cell.angle_alpha   90.00
_cell.angle_beta   90.00
_cell.angle_gamma   90.00
#
_symmetry.space_group_name_H-M   'P 1'
#
loop_
_entity.id
_entity.type
_entity.pdbx_description
1 polymer ?
#
loop_
_entity_poly.entity_id
_entity_poly.type
_entity_poly.pdbx_seq_one_letter_code
_entity_poly.pdbx_strand_id
1 'polypeptide(L)'
;MKTIASQVSEYVKSKPYLSTALSQGIINLTSLARQIQPDIEKALRKPARGGAIVMALKRISDNEEFLSTHKIVSVLRNLGDITVRSSLNDYCFKLSETLLYRRHNFLRPSKTKKMFSILPLEE
;
A
#
# COMPACT_ATOMS: atom_id res chain seq x y z
N MET A 1 19.82 0.02 -13.13
CA MET A 1 19.66 -1.15 -14.05
C MET A 1 18.61 -2.08 -13.48
N LYS A 2 17.61 -2.48 -14.30
CA LYS A 2 16.63 -3.48 -13.85
C LYS A 2 17.28 -4.88 -13.86
N THR A 3 17.29 -5.55 -12.72
CA THR A 3 17.81 -6.90 -12.55
C THR A 3 16.68 -7.92 -12.60
N ILE A 4 16.99 -9.21 -12.85
CA ILE A 4 16.00 -10.29 -12.78
C ILE A 4 15.33 -10.29 -11.41
N ALA A 5 16.11 -10.19 -10.32
CA ALA A 5 15.58 -10.19 -8.96
C ALA A 5 14.63 -9.02 -8.71
N SER A 6 14.96 -7.80 -9.18
CA SER A 6 14.08 -6.65 -8.99
C SER A 6 12.77 -6.76 -9.78
N GLN A 7 12.82 -7.33 -11.00
CA GLN A 7 11.60 -7.54 -11.80
C GLN A 7 10.71 -8.64 -11.23
N VAL A 8 11.29 -9.73 -10.72
CA VAL A 8 10.53 -10.78 -10.03
C VAL A 8 9.87 -10.21 -8.77
N SER A 9 10.59 -9.39 -8.00
CA SER A 9 10.03 -8.75 -6.81
C SER A 9 8.87 -7.80 -7.15
N GLU A 10 9.03 -6.98 -8.19
CA GLU A 10 7.98 -6.08 -8.69
C GLU A 10 6.75 -6.86 -9.16
N TYR A 11 6.96 -7.96 -9.90
CA TYR A 11 5.89 -8.85 -10.35
C TYR A 11 5.11 -9.47 -9.19
N VAL A 12 5.80 -9.98 -8.17
CA VAL A 12 5.16 -10.57 -6.98
C VAL A 12 4.40 -9.51 -6.17
N LYS A 13 5.00 -8.33 -5.97
CA LYS A 13 4.36 -7.21 -5.24
C LYS A 13 3.09 -6.69 -5.94
N SER A 14 3.04 -6.76 -7.28
CA SER A 14 1.84 -6.37 -8.03
C SER A 14 0.67 -7.35 -7.87
N LYS A 15 0.92 -8.55 -7.32
CA LYS A 15 -0.06 -9.63 -7.17
C LYS A 15 -0.11 -10.14 -5.72
N PRO A 16 -0.91 -9.54 -4.84
CA PRO A 16 -0.94 -9.87 -3.41
C PRO A 16 -1.15 -11.36 -3.10
N TYR A 17 -1.93 -12.07 -3.92
CA TYR A 17 -2.16 -13.50 -3.76
C TYR A 17 -0.89 -14.34 -3.93
N LEU A 18 0.03 -13.94 -4.85
CA LEU A 18 1.32 -14.62 -5.03
C LEU A 18 2.23 -14.43 -3.83
N SER A 19 2.26 -13.22 -3.28
CA SER A 19 3.01 -12.90 -2.08
C SER A 19 2.59 -13.80 -0.90
N THR A 20 1.28 -13.88 -0.65
CA THR A 20 0.73 -14.74 0.40
C THR A 20 1.04 -16.22 0.17
N ALA A 21 0.83 -16.72 -1.04
CA ALA A 21 1.05 -18.12 -1.36
C ALA A 21 2.55 -18.53 -1.34
N LEU A 22 3.44 -17.61 -1.67
CA LEU A 22 4.89 -17.81 -1.54
C LEU A 22 5.32 -17.88 -0.07
N SER A 23 4.83 -16.97 0.78
CA SER A 23 5.15 -16.98 2.21
C SER A 23 4.63 -18.22 2.93
N GLN A 24 3.54 -18.80 2.46
CA GLN A 24 2.98 -20.05 2.99
C GLN A 24 3.64 -21.32 2.42
N GLY A 25 4.52 -21.19 1.42
CA GLY A 25 5.22 -22.31 0.81
C GLY A 25 4.33 -23.24 -0.02
N ILE A 26 3.12 -22.81 -0.39
CA ILE A 26 2.14 -23.64 -1.13
C ILE A 26 2.33 -23.62 -2.65
N ILE A 27 3.30 -22.84 -3.15
CA ILE A 27 3.57 -22.71 -4.59
C ILE A 27 4.83 -23.49 -4.97
N ASN A 28 4.72 -24.26 -6.07
CA ASN A 28 5.90 -24.81 -6.72
C ASN A 28 6.66 -23.69 -7.46
N LEU A 29 7.83 -23.32 -6.92
CA LEU A 29 8.65 -22.22 -7.43
C LEU A 29 9.10 -22.43 -8.88
N THR A 30 9.38 -23.69 -9.28
CA THR A 30 9.82 -24.02 -10.64
C THR A 30 8.68 -23.83 -11.65
N SER A 31 7.48 -24.26 -11.30
CA SER A 31 6.29 -24.07 -12.14
C SER A 31 5.94 -22.61 -12.29
N LEU A 32 5.97 -21.86 -11.19
CA LEU A 32 5.74 -20.43 -11.20
C LEU A 32 6.79 -19.69 -12.04
N ALA A 33 8.07 -20.05 -11.90
CA ALA A 33 9.15 -19.46 -12.67
C ALA A 33 8.96 -19.63 -14.19
N ARG A 34 8.56 -20.81 -14.63
CA ARG A 34 8.23 -21.05 -16.06
C ARG A 34 7.09 -20.20 -16.55
N GLN A 35 6.06 -20.03 -15.73
CA GLN A 35 4.88 -19.25 -16.07
C GLN A 35 5.18 -17.76 -16.21
N ILE A 36 6.02 -17.19 -15.31
CA ILE A 36 6.31 -15.76 -15.29
C ILE A 36 7.53 -15.39 -16.17
N GLN A 37 8.33 -16.35 -16.60
CA GLN A 37 9.53 -16.12 -17.40
C GLN A 37 9.28 -15.22 -18.62
N PRO A 38 8.26 -15.45 -19.48
CA PRO A 38 8.02 -14.60 -20.63
C PRO A 38 7.71 -13.14 -20.25
N ASP A 39 7.00 -12.91 -19.16
CA ASP A 39 6.70 -11.57 -18.67
C ASP A 39 7.94 -10.85 -18.17
N ILE A 40 8.82 -11.57 -17.46
CA ILE A 40 10.09 -11.04 -16.95
C ILE A 40 11.05 -10.71 -18.11
N GLU A 41 11.15 -11.58 -19.11
CA GLU A 41 11.97 -11.33 -20.30
C GLU A 41 11.49 -10.13 -21.09
N LYS A 42 10.19 -10.00 -21.27
CA LYS A 42 9.55 -8.84 -21.91
C LYS A 42 9.86 -7.54 -21.15
N ALA A 43 9.76 -7.55 -19.82
CA ALA A 43 10.05 -6.39 -18.98
C ALA A 43 11.54 -6.00 -18.99
N LEU A 44 12.43 -6.99 -19.05
CA LEU A 44 13.88 -6.79 -19.07
C LEU A 44 14.41 -6.51 -20.48
N ARG A 45 13.65 -6.83 -21.53
CA ARG A 45 14.07 -6.83 -22.95
C ARG A 45 15.33 -7.68 -23.19
N LYS A 46 15.49 -8.74 -22.42
CA LYS A 46 16.62 -9.68 -22.54
C LYS A 46 16.22 -11.05 -21.99
N PRO A 47 16.87 -12.13 -22.46
CA PRO A 47 16.58 -13.47 -21.96
C PRO A 47 16.88 -13.58 -20.46
N ALA A 48 16.03 -14.30 -19.72
CA ALA A 48 16.19 -14.55 -18.31
C ALA A 48 16.24 -16.06 -18.05
N ARG A 49 17.30 -16.52 -17.38
CA ARG A 49 17.43 -17.94 -17.04
C ARG A 49 16.40 -18.33 -15.98
N GLY A 50 15.62 -19.39 -16.22
CA GLY A 50 14.60 -19.87 -15.29
C GLY A 50 15.14 -20.14 -13.88
N GLY A 51 16.36 -20.69 -13.75
CA GLY A 51 17.01 -20.86 -12.46
C GLY A 51 17.24 -19.58 -11.68
N ALA A 52 17.55 -18.46 -12.36
CA ALA A 52 17.70 -17.16 -11.71
C ALA A 52 16.35 -16.61 -11.19
N ILE A 53 15.26 -16.91 -11.91
CA ILE A 53 13.91 -16.56 -11.48
C ILE A 53 13.51 -17.40 -10.26
N VAL A 54 13.78 -18.72 -10.26
CA VAL A 54 13.53 -19.60 -9.11
C VAL A 54 14.27 -19.12 -7.87
N MET A 55 15.55 -18.75 -8.00
CA MET A 55 16.33 -18.24 -6.88
C MET A 55 15.81 -16.89 -6.36
N ALA A 56 15.33 -16.03 -7.25
CA ALA A 56 14.71 -14.77 -6.86
C ALA A 56 13.38 -15.01 -6.09
N LEU A 57 12.54 -15.93 -6.58
CA LEU A 57 11.29 -16.31 -5.91
C LEU A 57 11.56 -16.94 -4.53
N LYS A 58 12.59 -17.81 -4.43
CA LYS A 58 12.97 -18.42 -3.15
C LYS A 58 13.39 -17.36 -2.13
N ARG A 59 14.23 -16.39 -2.52
CA ARG A 59 14.63 -15.28 -1.64
C ARG A 59 13.44 -14.46 -1.16
N ILE A 60 12.43 -14.27 -2.01
CA ILE A 60 11.20 -13.56 -1.64
C ILE A 60 10.41 -14.41 -0.64
N SER A 61 10.26 -15.72 -0.87
CA SER A 61 9.57 -16.65 0.04
C SER A 61 10.22 -16.69 1.42
N ASP A 62 11.55 -16.60 1.49
CA ASP A 62 12.30 -16.67 2.74
C ASP A 62 12.37 -15.29 3.46
N ASN A 63 11.90 -14.22 2.85
CA ASN A 63 12.05 -12.87 3.38
C ASN A 63 10.87 -12.50 4.30
N GLU A 64 11.18 -12.11 5.55
CA GLU A 64 10.20 -11.75 6.59
C GLU A 64 9.32 -10.52 6.24
N GLU A 65 9.71 -9.70 5.26
CA GLU A 65 8.89 -8.56 4.83
C GLU A 65 7.49 -8.98 4.34
N PHE A 66 7.36 -10.18 3.77
CA PHE A 66 6.06 -10.69 3.35
C PHE A 66 5.18 -11.16 4.52
N LEU A 67 5.79 -11.56 5.64
CA LEU A 67 5.09 -11.86 6.89
C LEU A 67 4.51 -10.59 7.54
N SER A 68 5.12 -9.44 7.29
CA SER A 68 4.66 -8.14 7.80
C SER A 68 3.28 -7.76 7.23
N THR A 69 2.99 -8.12 5.98
CA THR A 69 1.68 -7.85 5.35
C THR A 69 0.54 -8.55 6.09
N HIS A 70 0.75 -9.77 6.58
CA HIS A 70 -0.25 -10.47 7.39
C HIS A 70 -0.53 -9.77 8.73
N LYS A 71 0.51 -9.22 9.36
CA LYS A 71 0.36 -8.42 10.59
C LYS A 71 -0.45 -7.15 10.32
N ILE A 72 -0.17 -6.45 9.22
CA ILE A 72 -0.93 -5.25 8.82
C ILE A 72 -2.39 -5.58 8.56
N VAL A 73 -2.68 -6.65 7.81
CA VAL A 73 -4.07 -7.11 7.55
C VAL A 73 -4.78 -7.49 8.84
N SER A 74 -4.10 -8.14 9.78
CA SER A 74 -4.67 -8.47 11.09
C SER A 74 -4.99 -7.22 11.91
N VAL A 75 -4.12 -6.22 11.90
CA VAL A 75 -4.37 -4.93 12.55
C VAL A 75 -5.55 -4.21 11.90
N LEU A 76 -5.61 -4.18 10.55
CA LEU A 76 -6.72 -3.56 9.82
C LEU A 76 -8.08 -4.23 10.08
N ARG A 77 -8.10 -5.55 10.27
CA ARG A 77 -9.33 -6.29 10.64
C ARG A 77 -9.83 -5.96 12.05
N ASN A 78 -8.92 -5.57 12.93
CA ASN A 78 -9.24 -5.19 14.31
C ASN A 78 -9.50 -3.68 14.46
N LEU A 79 -9.29 -2.87 13.40
CA LEU A 79 -9.78 -1.51 13.35
C LEU A 79 -11.30 -1.56 13.23
N GLY A 80 -12.00 -0.84 14.09
CA GLY A 80 -13.46 -0.68 14.01
C GLY A 80 -13.91 -0.07 12.68
N ASP A 81 -15.06 0.56 12.69
CA ASP A 81 -15.63 1.16 11.47
C ASP A 81 -14.68 2.19 10.83
N ILE A 82 -14.34 1.95 9.56
CA ILE A 82 -13.54 2.88 8.77
C ILE A 82 -14.49 3.76 7.95
N THR A 83 -14.50 5.06 8.25
CA THR A 83 -15.25 6.03 7.46
C THR A 83 -14.33 6.74 6.47
N VAL A 84 -14.56 6.54 5.18
CA VAL A 84 -13.84 7.24 4.11
C VAL A 84 -14.66 8.46 3.69
N ARG A 85 -14.06 9.63 3.71
CA ARG A 85 -14.66 10.87 3.22
C ARG A 85 -13.80 11.44 2.11
N SER A 86 -14.38 11.70 0.96
CA SER A 86 -13.73 12.35 -0.18
C SER A 86 -14.09 13.85 -0.23
N SER A 87 -13.32 14.62 -0.97
CA SER A 87 -13.54 16.05 -1.18
C SER A 87 -13.48 16.89 0.10
N LEU A 88 -12.54 16.54 0.99
CA LEU A 88 -12.24 17.34 2.17
C LEU A 88 -11.25 18.44 1.79
N ASN A 89 -11.58 19.68 2.16
CA ASN A 89 -10.68 20.82 2.07
C ASN A 89 -10.28 21.23 3.49
N ASP A 90 -9.00 21.32 3.74
CA ASP A 90 -8.45 21.77 5.03
C ASP A 90 -8.09 23.27 4.95
N TYR A 91 -8.56 24.05 5.91
CA TYR A 91 -8.28 25.47 6.00
C TYR A 91 -7.66 25.78 7.36
N CYS A 92 -6.40 26.18 7.36
CA CYS A 92 -5.68 26.59 8.56
C CYS A 92 -5.74 28.10 8.75
N PHE A 93 -6.12 28.54 9.93
CA PHE A 93 -6.20 29.96 10.29
C PHE A 93 -5.41 30.21 11.57
N LYS A 94 -4.69 31.34 11.64
CA LYS A 94 -4.12 31.80 12.91
C LYS A 94 -5.25 32.09 13.90
N LEU A 95 -5.10 31.62 15.14
CA LEU A 95 -6.07 31.87 16.20
C LEU A 95 -6.14 33.37 16.46
N SER A 96 -7.33 33.95 16.37
CA SER A 96 -7.61 35.35 16.68
C SER A 96 -8.95 35.46 17.39
N GLU A 97 -9.13 36.51 18.20
CA GLU A 97 -10.42 36.78 18.88
C GLU A 97 -11.57 36.89 17.89
N THR A 98 -11.34 37.51 16.74
CA THR A 98 -12.32 37.63 15.66
C THR A 98 -12.73 36.27 15.10
N LEU A 99 -11.80 35.31 15.00
CA LEU A 99 -12.09 33.97 14.54
C LEU A 99 -12.96 33.23 15.55
N LEU A 100 -12.65 33.35 16.83
CA LEU A 100 -13.42 32.72 17.91
C LEU A 100 -14.86 33.26 17.94
N TYR A 101 -15.04 34.56 17.77
CA TYR A 101 -16.37 35.18 17.74
C TYR A 101 -17.18 34.73 16.50
N ARG A 102 -16.55 34.61 15.33
CA ARG A 102 -17.23 34.23 14.08
C ARG A 102 -17.38 32.72 13.91
N ARG A 103 -16.78 31.89 14.76
CA ARG A 103 -16.83 30.40 14.68
C ARG A 103 -18.27 29.89 14.55
N HIS A 104 -19.20 30.48 15.27
CA HIS A 104 -20.61 30.09 15.26
C HIS A 104 -21.26 30.25 13.88
N ASN A 105 -20.87 31.25 13.11
CA ASN A 105 -21.43 31.50 11.77
C ASN A 105 -20.84 30.57 10.71
N PHE A 106 -19.60 30.10 10.89
CA PHE A 106 -18.95 29.10 10.00
C PHE A 106 -19.50 27.69 10.20
N LEU A 107 -19.96 27.36 11.39
CA LEU A 107 -20.48 26.05 11.76
C LEU A 107 -21.98 25.86 11.42
N ARG A 108 -22.65 26.85 10.85
CA ARG A 108 -24.00 26.64 10.36
C ARG A 108 -24.03 25.56 9.29
N PRO A 109 -24.83 24.49 9.45
CA PRO A 109 -24.93 23.43 8.48
C PRO A 109 -25.54 23.97 7.18
N SER A 110 -24.70 24.25 6.19
CA SER A 110 -25.20 24.29 4.83
C SER A 110 -25.58 22.86 4.44
N LYS A 111 -26.52 22.66 3.52
CA LYS A 111 -27.03 21.35 3.09
C LYS A 111 -25.96 20.35 2.61
N THR A 112 -24.71 20.79 2.50
CA THR A 112 -23.51 19.97 2.35
C THR A 112 -22.81 19.87 3.72
N LYS A 113 -22.77 18.67 4.30
CA LYS A 113 -22.08 18.38 5.57
C LYS A 113 -20.59 18.69 5.46
N LYS A 114 -20.21 19.95 5.68
CA LYS A 114 -18.81 20.35 5.86
C LYS A 114 -18.47 20.21 7.34
N MET A 115 -17.56 19.32 7.67
CA MET A 115 -17.03 19.19 9.01
C MET A 115 -15.78 20.06 9.12
N PHE A 116 -15.75 20.97 10.09
CA PHE A 116 -14.58 21.79 10.40
C PHE A 116 -13.99 21.28 11.72
N SER A 117 -12.71 20.95 11.72
CA SER A 117 -11.92 20.77 12.93
C SER A 117 -10.95 21.94 13.05
N ILE A 118 -10.94 22.60 14.20
CA ILE A 118 -9.97 23.65 14.53
C ILE A 118 -8.96 23.00 15.47
N LEU A 119 -7.73 22.81 15.00
CA LEU A 119 -6.61 22.36 15.83
C LEU A 119 -5.83 23.61 16.27
N PRO A 120 -5.55 23.80 17.57
CA PRO A 120 -4.61 24.81 18.01
C PRO A 120 -3.22 24.44 17.49
N LEU A 121 -2.52 25.39 16.87
CA LEU A 121 -1.10 25.31 16.62
C LEU A 121 -0.40 25.60 17.94
N GLU A 122 0.21 24.60 18.58
CA GLU A 122 1.17 24.81 19.64
C GLU A 122 2.44 25.42 19.04
N GLU A 123 2.93 26.50 19.68
CA GLU A 123 4.21 27.14 19.36
C GLU A 123 5.41 26.28 19.77
#